data_e0939866bfc0700ae1ee2806050c547e
#
_entry.id   e0939866bfc0700ae1ee2806050c547e
#
_cell.length_a   1.000
_cell.length_b   1.000
_cell.length_c   1.000
_cell.angle_alpha   90.00
_cell.angle_beta   90.00
_cell.angle_gamma   90.00
#
_symmetry.space_group_name_H-M   'P 1'
#
loop_
_entity.id
_entity.type
_entity.pdbx_description
1 polymer ?
#
loop_
_entity_poly.entity_id
_entity_poly.type
_entity_poly.pdbx_seq_one_letter_code
_entity_poly.pdbx_strand_id
1 'polypeptide(L)'
;MTTFAAKADVKHAIAPSPLQTFVSTGAESIAGSSHLPNEISLARQILHNLQYQHYWSDLHVHTHSPTTHEPLPRPLLSGLPPLRLYVHPDEQVELLKKADRERKARAEGAVAGLEVKAEPEREWILPTRLNEKWTLRGLAEVFDAITMAPPAPDSSSTEGTRPSNPWRTTKRVLLASVDTDSTVVYYIVHDGVVKPRQN
;
A
#
# COMPACT_ATOMS: atom_id res chain seq x y z
N MET A 1 8.68 -67.45 23.20
CA MET A 1 7.82 -66.28 23.29
C MET A 1 8.53 -65.14 22.58
N THR A 2 8.15 -64.91 21.33
CA THR A 2 8.81 -63.91 20.45
C THR A 2 7.87 -62.72 20.32
N THR A 3 8.25 -61.59 20.94
CA THR A 3 7.46 -60.35 20.95
C THR A 3 7.72 -59.64 19.61
N PHE A 4 6.71 -59.53 18.78
CA PHE A 4 6.73 -58.68 17.58
C PHE A 4 6.53 -57.22 18.01
N ALA A 5 7.55 -56.40 17.84
CA ALA A 5 7.44 -54.95 17.99
C ALA A 5 6.72 -54.37 16.77
N ALA A 6 5.57 -53.75 16.99
CA ALA A 6 4.80 -53.04 15.99
C ALA A 6 5.61 -51.79 15.53
N LYS A 7 5.93 -51.76 14.25
CA LYS A 7 6.60 -50.64 13.59
C LYS A 7 5.55 -49.50 13.46
N ALA A 8 5.75 -48.41 14.19
CA ALA A 8 4.89 -47.24 14.11
C ALA A 8 5.03 -46.62 12.68
N ASP A 9 3.91 -46.59 11.99
CA ASP A 9 3.78 -45.96 10.67
C ASP A 9 3.91 -44.42 10.85
N VAL A 10 5.10 -43.88 10.54
CA VAL A 10 5.31 -42.46 10.50
C VAL A 10 4.57 -41.90 9.28
N LYS A 11 3.33 -41.46 9.47
CA LYS A 11 2.61 -40.69 8.46
C LYS A 11 3.47 -39.46 8.09
N HIS A 12 4.10 -39.50 6.95
CA HIS A 12 4.71 -38.29 6.35
C HIS A 12 3.61 -37.28 6.14
N ALA A 13 3.59 -36.25 6.97
CA ALA A 13 2.70 -35.11 6.78
C ALA A 13 3.09 -34.45 5.43
N ILE A 14 2.18 -34.53 4.47
CA ILE A 14 2.35 -33.89 3.16
C ILE A 14 2.43 -32.39 3.42
N ALA A 15 3.50 -31.72 2.93
CA ALA A 15 3.63 -30.28 3.05
C ALA A 15 2.43 -29.59 2.37
N PRO A 16 1.83 -28.57 3.01
CA PRO A 16 0.68 -27.88 2.44
C PRO A 16 1.04 -27.22 1.11
N SER A 17 0.11 -27.22 0.16
CA SER A 17 0.30 -26.54 -1.11
C SER A 17 0.45 -25.01 -0.91
N PRO A 18 1.10 -24.27 -1.84
CA PRO A 18 1.19 -22.81 -1.74
C PRO A 18 -0.18 -22.11 -1.57
N LEU A 19 -1.21 -22.61 -2.24
CA LEU A 19 -2.57 -22.12 -2.10
C LEU A 19 -3.14 -22.42 -0.70
N GLN A 20 -2.91 -23.60 -0.18
CA GLN A 20 -3.35 -23.99 1.17
C GLN A 20 -2.63 -23.16 2.23
N THR A 21 -1.33 -22.90 2.06
CA THR A 21 -0.56 -21.99 2.92
C THR A 21 -1.12 -20.57 2.88
N PHE A 22 -1.42 -20.05 1.69
CA PHE A 22 -2.02 -18.72 1.51
C PHE A 22 -3.38 -18.60 2.22
N VAL A 23 -4.25 -19.61 2.09
CA VAL A 23 -5.56 -19.64 2.73
C VAL A 23 -5.44 -19.77 4.25
N SER A 24 -4.55 -20.65 4.76
CA SER A 24 -4.37 -20.86 6.22
C SER A 24 -3.77 -19.64 6.90
N THR A 25 -2.75 -19.01 6.32
CA THR A 25 -2.21 -17.73 6.81
C THR A 25 -3.29 -16.65 6.82
N GLY A 26 -4.25 -16.71 5.86
CA GLY A 26 -5.47 -15.92 5.83
C GLY A 26 -6.34 -16.09 7.06
N ALA A 27 -6.57 -17.32 7.45
CA ALA A 27 -7.43 -17.66 8.59
C ALA A 27 -6.83 -17.24 9.94
N GLU A 28 -5.51 -17.37 10.12
CA GLU A 28 -4.82 -16.99 11.36
C GLU A 28 -4.87 -15.48 11.62
N SER A 29 -4.73 -14.65 10.60
CA SER A 29 -4.85 -13.18 10.75
C SER A 29 -6.27 -12.72 11.06
N ILE A 30 -7.28 -13.57 10.81
CA ILE A 30 -8.68 -13.28 11.11
C ILE A 30 -8.97 -13.56 12.60
N ALA A 31 -8.30 -14.51 13.20
CA ALA A 31 -8.61 -15.01 14.55
C ALA A 31 -8.39 -13.99 15.69
N GLY A 32 -7.74 -12.85 15.44
CA GLY A 32 -7.52 -11.78 16.43
C GLY A 32 -8.00 -10.39 15.98
N SER A 33 -8.65 -10.30 14.82
CA SER A 33 -9.05 -9.02 14.25
C SER A 33 -10.48 -8.64 14.60
N SER A 34 -10.73 -7.37 14.89
CA SER A 34 -12.08 -6.79 15.06
C SER A 34 -12.83 -6.61 13.73
N HIS A 35 -12.15 -6.84 12.60
CA HIS A 35 -12.70 -6.63 11.25
C HIS A 35 -13.37 -7.88 10.70
N LEU A 36 -14.28 -7.68 9.74
CA LEU A 36 -14.96 -8.77 9.07
C LEU A 36 -14.00 -9.62 8.22
N PRO A 37 -14.15 -10.95 8.17
CA PRO A 37 -13.29 -11.83 7.38
C PRO A 37 -13.20 -11.47 5.90
N ASN A 38 -14.30 -11.00 5.30
CA ASN A 38 -14.35 -10.57 3.92
C ASN A 38 -13.53 -9.30 3.63
N GLU A 39 -13.42 -8.39 4.60
CA GLU A 39 -12.60 -7.17 4.47
C GLU A 39 -11.11 -7.50 4.53
N ILE A 40 -10.71 -8.40 5.43
CA ILE A 40 -9.33 -8.88 5.51
C ILE A 40 -8.95 -9.65 4.25
N SER A 41 -9.85 -10.49 3.74
CA SER A 41 -9.64 -11.22 2.48
C SER A 41 -9.47 -10.26 1.30
N LEU A 42 -10.28 -9.20 1.23
CA LEU A 42 -10.18 -8.16 0.22
C LEU A 42 -8.85 -7.41 0.30
N ALA A 43 -8.43 -7.01 1.51
CA ALA A 43 -7.14 -6.36 1.72
C ALA A 43 -5.98 -7.24 1.23
N ARG A 44 -6.01 -8.55 1.49
CA ARG A 44 -5.00 -9.50 1.01
C ARG A 44 -5.01 -9.68 -0.50
N GLN A 45 -6.18 -9.73 -1.11
CA GLN A 45 -6.30 -9.79 -2.57
C GLN A 45 -5.61 -8.58 -3.21
N ILE A 46 -5.85 -7.38 -2.67
CA ILE A 46 -5.23 -6.16 -3.17
C ILE A 46 -3.73 -6.14 -2.88
N LEU A 47 -3.31 -6.57 -1.68
CA LEU A 47 -1.89 -6.70 -1.35
C LEU A 47 -1.16 -7.58 -2.37
N HIS A 48 -1.72 -8.75 -2.69
CA HIS A 48 -1.17 -9.65 -3.67
C HIS A 48 -1.11 -9.03 -5.09
N ASN A 49 -2.17 -8.30 -5.48
CA ASN A 49 -2.20 -7.58 -6.75
C ASN A 49 -1.10 -6.51 -6.82
N LEU A 50 -0.96 -5.70 -5.77
CA LEU A 50 0.07 -4.66 -5.70
C LEU A 50 1.49 -5.25 -5.73
N GLN A 51 1.73 -6.34 -5.02
CA GLN A 51 3.03 -6.97 -4.93
C GLN A 51 3.46 -7.59 -6.27
N TYR A 52 2.59 -8.38 -6.90
CA TYR A 52 2.97 -9.20 -8.06
C TYR A 52 2.64 -8.60 -9.41
N GLN A 53 1.63 -7.73 -9.50
CA GLN A 53 1.26 -7.08 -10.76
C GLN A 53 1.81 -5.66 -10.87
N HIS A 54 1.95 -4.96 -9.76
CA HIS A 54 2.39 -3.56 -9.73
C HIS A 54 3.76 -3.33 -9.08
N TYR A 55 4.43 -4.41 -8.63
CA TYR A 55 5.80 -4.39 -8.10
C TYR A 55 5.99 -3.44 -6.92
N TRP A 56 4.97 -3.29 -6.06
CA TRP A 56 5.10 -2.54 -4.83
C TRP A 56 5.94 -3.30 -3.82
N SER A 57 6.70 -2.57 -3.04
CA SER A 57 7.50 -3.07 -1.93
C SER A 57 6.97 -2.60 -0.57
N ASP A 58 7.49 -3.18 0.50
CA ASP A 58 7.17 -2.83 1.90
C ASP A 58 5.66 -2.73 2.17
N LEU A 59 4.92 -3.72 1.70
CA LEU A 59 3.46 -3.79 1.85
C LEU A 59 3.10 -4.31 3.25
N HIS A 60 2.27 -3.56 3.96
CA HIS A 60 1.76 -3.91 5.29
C HIS A 60 0.25 -3.75 5.37
N VAL A 61 -0.38 -4.64 6.16
CA VAL A 61 -1.82 -4.55 6.51
C VAL A 61 -1.92 -3.88 7.88
N HIS A 62 -2.73 -2.84 7.98
CA HIS A 62 -3.03 -2.12 9.21
C HIS A 62 -4.46 -2.37 9.64
N THR A 63 -4.65 -2.83 10.86
CA THR A 63 -5.94 -3.03 11.50
C THR A 63 -6.22 -1.99 12.59
N HIS A 64 -5.17 -1.28 13.02
CA HIS A 64 -5.24 -0.23 14.04
C HIS A 64 -4.61 1.06 13.53
N SER A 65 -5.08 2.18 14.04
CA SER A 65 -4.51 3.48 13.74
C SER A 65 -3.06 3.56 14.24
N PRO A 66 -2.11 4.05 13.45
CA PRO A 66 -0.73 4.21 13.90
C PRO A 66 -0.56 5.28 14.98
N THR A 67 -1.55 6.16 15.16
CA THR A 67 -1.49 7.29 16.10
C THR A 67 -2.22 6.99 17.39
N THR A 68 -3.47 6.53 17.30
CA THR A 68 -4.35 6.32 18.47
C THR A 68 -4.37 4.88 18.96
N HIS A 69 -3.84 3.93 18.16
CA HIS A 69 -3.93 2.48 18.39
C HIS A 69 -5.38 1.94 18.47
N GLU A 70 -6.36 2.75 18.11
CA GLU A 70 -7.73 2.32 18.00
C GLU A 70 -7.95 1.47 16.73
N PRO A 71 -8.93 0.57 16.72
CA PRO A 71 -9.28 -0.16 15.52
C PRO A 71 -9.64 0.78 14.39
N LEU A 72 -9.07 0.56 13.21
CA LEU A 72 -9.45 1.31 12.01
C LEU A 72 -10.89 0.98 11.60
N PRO A 73 -11.60 1.86 10.90
CA PRO A 73 -12.95 1.58 10.39
C PRO A 73 -12.97 0.34 9.49
N ARG A 74 -11.84 0.06 8.83
CA ARG A 74 -11.60 -1.15 8.03
C ARG A 74 -10.10 -1.38 7.85
N PRO A 75 -9.67 -2.60 7.46
CA PRO A 75 -8.27 -2.88 7.18
C PRO A 75 -7.75 -1.98 6.05
N LEU A 76 -6.66 -1.28 6.30
CA LEU A 76 -5.94 -0.49 5.32
C LEU A 76 -4.61 -1.15 4.97
N LEU A 77 -4.09 -0.83 3.80
CA LEU A 77 -2.74 -1.21 3.41
C LEU A 77 -1.83 0.00 3.38
N SER A 78 -0.56 -0.23 3.51
CA SER A 78 0.48 0.74 3.14
C SER A 78 1.58 0.08 2.33
N GLY A 79 2.23 0.84 1.47
CA GLY A 79 3.33 0.32 0.68
C GLY A 79 4.09 1.40 -0.06
N LEU A 80 5.21 1.00 -0.66
CA LEU A 80 6.04 1.86 -1.48
C LEU A 80 5.86 1.46 -2.96
N PRO A 81 5.29 2.33 -3.81
CA PRO A 81 5.17 2.07 -5.24
C PRO A 81 6.54 2.13 -5.93
N PRO A 82 6.73 1.47 -7.09
CA PRO A 82 7.97 1.56 -7.86
C PRO A 82 8.22 2.96 -8.44
N LEU A 83 7.13 3.70 -8.68
CA LEU A 83 7.16 5.07 -9.18
C LEU A 83 6.22 5.93 -8.35
N ARG A 84 6.52 7.24 -8.29
CA ARG A 84 5.65 8.18 -7.59
C ARG A 84 4.28 8.28 -8.25
N LEU A 85 3.21 8.09 -7.48
CA LEU A 85 1.84 8.06 -8.01
C LEU A 85 1.29 9.46 -8.27
N TYR A 86 1.62 10.41 -7.39
CA TYR A 86 1.12 11.78 -7.49
C TYR A 86 2.24 12.78 -7.25
N VAL A 87 2.35 13.74 -8.14
CA VAL A 87 3.25 14.90 -8.02
C VAL A 87 2.39 16.16 -8.00
N HIS A 88 2.58 16.99 -6.97
CA HIS A 88 1.87 18.27 -6.91
C HIS A 88 2.22 19.15 -8.11
N PRO A 89 1.27 19.90 -8.73
CA PRO A 89 1.54 20.71 -9.90
C PRO A 89 2.71 21.69 -9.74
N ASP A 90 2.82 22.35 -8.59
CA ASP A 90 3.91 23.29 -8.32
C ASP A 90 5.25 22.56 -8.13
N GLU A 91 5.26 21.39 -7.51
CA GLU A 91 6.42 20.51 -7.41
C GLU A 91 6.89 20.07 -8.81
N GLN A 92 5.96 19.71 -9.69
CA GLN A 92 6.28 19.33 -11.07
C GLN A 92 7.03 20.48 -11.80
N VAL A 93 6.59 21.72 -11.60
CA VAL A 93 7.28 22.90 -12.17
C VAL A 93 8.70 23.03 -11.64
N GLU A 94 8.92 22.81 -10.34
CA GLU A 94 10.26 22.87 -9.75
C GLU A 94 11.17 21.74 -10.23
N LEU A 95 10.63 20.51 -10.28
CA LEU A 95 11.36 19.37 -10.81
C LEU A 95 11.77 19.58 -12.27
N LEU A 96 10.89 20.13 -13.10
CA LEU A 96 11.19 20.47 -14.48
C LEU A 96 12.28 21.56 -14.59
N LYS A 97 12.21 22.61 -13.76
CA LYS A 97 13.25 23.65 -13.70
C LYS A 97 14.60 23.08 -13.26
N LYS A 98 14.59 22.14 -12.30
CA LYS A 98 15.80 21.46 -11.85
C LYS A 98 16.41 20.62 -12.97
N ALA A 99 15.59 19.79 -13.62
CA ALA A 99 16.04 18.96 -14.73
C ALA A 99 16.59 19.79 -15.92
N ASP A 100 15.97 20.94 -16.23
CA ASP A 100 16.47 21.85 -17.29
C ASP A 100 17.81 22.48 -16.89
N ARG A 101 18.02 22.88 -15.63
CA ARG A 101 19.32 23.37 -15.16
C ARG A 101 20.40 22.29 -15.26
N GLU A 102 20.10 21.06 -14.84
CA GLU A 102 21.01 19.92 -14.91
C GLU A 102 21.37 19.58 -16.36
N ARG A 103 20.38 19.63 -17.27
CA ARG A 103 20.61 19.47 -18.72
C ARG A 103 21.55 20.52 -19.27
N LYS A 104 21.34 21.79 -18.92
CA LYS A 104 22.19 22.90 -19.36
C LYS A 104 23.60 22.85 -18.77
N ALA A 105 23.76 22.27 -17.58
CA ALA A 105 25.07 22.08 -16.95
C ALA A 105 25.87 20.90 -17.54
N ARG A 106 25.19 19.91 -18.13
CA ARG A 106 25.84 18.84 -18.90
C ARG A 106 26.16 19.39 -20.29
N ALA A 107 27.44 19.64 -20.54
CA ALA A 107 27.95 20.23 -21.79
C ALA A 107 27.34 19.65 -23.06
N GLU A 108 27.21 20.50 -24.08
CA GLU A 108 26.66 20.25 -25.41
C GLU A 108 27.10 18.90 -26.00
N GLY A 109 26.14 18.00 -26.25
CA GLY A 109 26.38 16.74 -26.96
C GLY A 109 25.48 15.58 -26.59
N ALA A 110 24.87 15.57 -25.43
CA ALA A 110 23.95 14.50 -25.05
C ALA A 110 22.50 14.89 -25.40
N VAL A 111 21.94 14.27 -26.44
CA VAL A 111 20.49 14.25 -26.72
C VAL A 111 19.80 13.38 -25.65
N ALA A 112 19.93 13.76 -24.39
CA ALA A 112 19.21 13.14 -23.31
C ALA A 112 17.88 13.90 -23.12
N GLY A 113 16.76 13.18 -23.23
CA GLY A 113 15.45 13.73 -22.92
C GLY A 113 15.41 14.29 -21.51
N LEU A 114 14.47 15.18 -21.26
CA LEU A 114 14.25 15.74 -19.92
C LEU A 114 13.72 14.63 -18.99
N GLU A 115 14.58 14.01 -18.19
CA GLU A 115 14.19 12.97 -17.26
C GLU A 115 13.88 13.61 -15.89
N VAL A 116 12.60 13.68 -15.56
CA VAL A 116 12.13 14.16 -14.26
C VAL A 116 11.89 12.96 -13.35
N LYS A 117 12.79 12.75 -12.41
CA LYS A 117 12.65 11.68 -11.38
C LYS A 117 12.10 12.28 -10.10
N ALA A 118 10.86 11.91 -9.77
CA ALA A 118 10.31 12.10 -8.43
C ALA A 118 10.54 10.83 -7.61
N GLU A 119 11.09 10.97 -6.42
CA GLU A 119 11.29 9.81 -5.53
C GLU A 119 9.95 9.20 -5.12
N PRO A 120 9.84 7.85 -5.10
CA PRO A 120 8.63 7.19 -4.62
C PRO A 120 8.31 7.57 -3.17
N GLU A 121 7.02 7.68 -2.86
CA GLU A 121 6.52 7.92 -1.51
C GLU A 121 5.63 6.77 -1.08
N ARG A 122 5.65 6.47 0.23
CA ARG A 122 4.71 5.51 0.81
C ARG A 122 3.29 6.06 0.73
N GLU A 123 2.37 5.18 0.34
CA GLU A 123 0.97 5.53 0.20
C GLU A 123 0.07 4.64 1.05
N TRP A 124 -1.03 5.22 1.52
CA TRP A 124 -2.14 4.49 2.09
C TRP A 124 -3.01 3.91 0.99
N ILE A 125 -3.44 2.67 1.14
CA ILE A 125 -4.33 2.01 0.19
C ILE A 125 -5.60 1.59 0.94
N LEU A 126 -6.76 1.97 0.39
CA LEU A 126 -8.09 1.67 0.91
C LEU A 126 -8.74 0.60 0.05
N PRO A 127 -8.82 -0.66 0.54
CA PRO A 127 -9.52 -1.73 -0.14
C PRO A 127 -11.02 -1.50 -0.19
N THR A 128 -11.63 -1.66 -1.36
CA THR A 128 -13.09 -1.57 -1.52
C THR A 128 -13.58 -2.50 -2.63
N ARG A 129 -14.87 -2.80 -2.63
CA ARG A 129 -15.52 -3.47 -3.76
C ARG A 129 -16.20 -2.43 -4.64
N LEU A 130 -16.27 -2.68 -5.94
CA LEU A 130 -16.86 -1.75 -6.90
C LEU A 130 -18.35 -1.45 -6.61
N ASN A 131 -19.08 -2.44 -6.12
CA ASN A 131 -20.50 -2.29 -5.76
C ASN A 131 -20.73 -1.72 -4.35
N GLU A 132 -19.68 -1.41 -3.60
CA GLU A 132 -19.76 -0.86 -2.25
C GLU A 132 -20.14 0.63 -2.31
N LYS A 133 -21.13 1.02 -1.52
CA LYS A 133 -21.57 2.41 -1.45
C LYS A 133 -20.82 3.15 -0.34
N TRP A 134 -20.02 4.11 -0.74
CA TRP A 134 -19.33 4.99 0.19
C TRP A 134 -20.13 6.26 0.48
N THR A 135 -20.10 6.67 1.73
CA THR A 135 -20.60 7.98 2.16
C THR A 135 -19.42 8.90 2.44
N LEU A 136 -19.63 10.21 2.34
CA LEU A 136 -18.61 11.19 2.71
C LEU A 136 -18.18 11.03 4.18
N ARG A 137 -19.12 10.69 5.06
CA ARG A 137 -18.81 10.41 6.47
C ARG A 137 -17.89 9.21 6.62
N GLY A 138 -18.15 8.09 5.95
CA GLY A 138 -17.28 6.90 6.01
C GLY A 138 -15.88 7.17 5.47
N LEU A 139 -15.75 7.99 4.42
CA LEU A 139 -14.45 8.45 3.93
C LEU A 139 -13.75 9.37 4.94
N ALA A 140 -14.47 10.28 5.59
CA ALA A 140 -13.91 11.15 6.62
C ALA A 140 -13.38 10.32 7.80
N GLU A 141 -14.11 9.33 8.28
CA GLU A 141 -13.67 8.42 9.35
C GLU A 141 -12.36 7.70 8.98
N VAL A 142 -12.18 7.31 7.72
CA VAL A 142 -10.90 6.73 7.25
C VAL A 142 -9.79 7.78 7.29
N PHE A 143 -10.03 9.00 6.78
CA PHE A 143 -9.02 10.06 6.78
C PHE A 143 -8.65 10.52 8.18
N ASP A 144 -9.60 10.56 9.10
CA ASP A 144 -9.33 10.92 10.51
C ASP A 144 -8.43 9.89 11.20
N ALA A 145 -8.58 8.62 10.86
CA ALA A 145 -7.86 7.51 11.47
C ALA A 145 -6.42 7.32 10.95
N ILE A 146 -6.05 7.94 9.82
CA ILE A 146 -4.72 7.80 9.20
C ILE A 146 -3.84 9.04 9.40
N THR A 147 -2.53 8.84 9.25
CA THR A 147 -1.53 9.91 9.22
C THR A 147 -1.35 10.47 7.80
N MET A 148 -0.66 11.62 7.68
CA MET A 148 -0.35 12.26 6.39
C MET A 148 0.36 11.30 5.43
N ALA A 149 1.30 10.53 5.94
CA ALA A 149 2.00 9.47 5.23
C ALA A 149 2.02 8.20 6.10
N PRO A 150 1.99 6.99 5.50
CA PRO A 150 2.10 5.75 6.26
C PRO A 150 3.42 5.66 7.03
N PRO A 151 3.43 5.06 8.23
CA PRO A 151 4.67 4.83 8.97
C PRO A 151 5.60 3.88 8.19
N ALA A 152 6.91 4.09 8.35
CA ALA A 152 7.89 3.15 7.83
C ALA A 152 7.94 1.90 8.73
N PRO A 153 8.14 0.68 8.17
CA PRO A 153 8.18 -0.54 8.95
C PRO A 153 9.31 -0.59 9.98
N ASP A 154 10.45 0.06 9.67
CA ASP A 154 11.65 0.05 10.49
C ASP A 154 11.80 1.29 11.40
N SER A 155 10.70 1.91 11.81
CA SER A 155 10.74 3.11 12.68
C SER A 155 11.19 2.84 14.13
N SER A 156 11.92 1.74 14.38
CA SER A 156 12.70 1.54 15.62
C SER A 156 13.98 2.38 15.69
N SER A 157 14.41 3.00 14.60
CA SER A 157 15.56 3.90 14.59
C SER A 157 15.10 5.35 14.66
N THR A 158 15.40 5.99 15.76
CA THR A 158 15.15 7.41 16.10
C THR A 158 15.92 8.39 15.19
N GLU A 159 16.55 7.91 14.13
CA GLU A 159 17.34 8.74 13.20
C GLU A 159 16.87 8.50 11.77
N GLY A 160 16.21 9.50 11.24
CA GLY A 160 15.93 9.61 9.81
C GLY A 160 14.47 9.69 9.44
N THR A 161 13.76 10.65 10.05
CA THR A 161 12.56 11.19 9.41
C THR A 161 13.01 11.68 8.03
N ARG A 162 12.81 10.84 6.99
CA ARG A 162 12.91 11.35 5.61
C ARG A 162 12.13 12.65 5.58
N PRO A 163 12.71 13.75 5.09
CA PRO A 163 12.01 15.02 5.09
C PRO A 163 10.65 14.80 4.44
N SER A 164 9.60 15.06 5.20
CA SER A 164 8.24 15.00 4.67
C SER A 164 8.22 15.89 3.44
N ASN A 165 7.77 15.36 2.31
CA ASN A 165 7.64 16.13 1.09
C ASN A 165 6.82 17.40 1.38
N PRO A 166 7.39 18.60 1.25
CA PRO A 166 6.71 19.86 1.58
C PRO A 166 5.45 20.09 0.74
N TRP A 167 5.35 19.41 -0.41
CA TRP A 167 4.21 19.46 -1.32
C TRP A 167 3.07 18.51 -0.95
N ARG A 168 3.29 17.62 0.05
CA ARG A 168 2.24 16.76 0.59
C ARG A 168 1.45 17.50 1.67
N THR A 169 0.56 18.37 1.25
CA THR A 169 -0.22 19.26 2.14
C THR A 169 -1.54 18.65 2.58
N THR A 170 -2.01 17.58 1.92
CA THR A 170 -3.27 16.91 2.22
C THR A 170 -3.06 15.40 2.38
N LYS A 171 -3.87 14.78 3.25
CA LYS A 171 -3.94 13.33 3.34
C LYS A 171 -4.49 12.77 2.01
N ARG A 172 -4.00 11.61 1.61
CA ARG A 172 -4.50 10.91 0.44
C ARG A 172 -4.46 9.42 0.63
N VAL A 173 -5.37 8.73 -0.02
CA VAL A 173 -5.43 7.28 -0.09
C VAL A 173 -5.54 6.84 -1.55
N LEU A 174 -4.95 5.72 -1.87
CA LEU A 174 -5.17 5.00 -3.10
C LEU A 174 -6.38 4.08 -2.89
N LEU A 175 -7.54 4.47 -3.41
CA LEU A 175 -8.74 3.66 -3.38
C LEU A 175 -8.55 2.50 -4.37
N ALA A 176 -8.49 1.29 -3.86
CA ALA A 176 -8.35 0.07 -4.65
C ALA A 176 -9.71 -0.62 -4.76
N SER A 177 -10.36 -0.47 -5.90
CA SER A 177 -11.70 -0.99 -6.15
C SER A 177 -11.64 -2.29 -6.93
N VAL A 178 -12.17 -3.35 -6.34
CA VAL A 178 -12.21 -4.70 -6.93
C VAL A 178 -13.59 -5.00 -7.47
N ASP A 179 -13.66 -5.40 -8.75
CA ASP A 179 -14.88 -5.88 -9.38
C ASP A 179 -15.10 -7.38 -9.14
N THR A 180 -16.25 -7.89 -9.54
CA THR A 180 -16.66 -9.30 -9.42
C THR A 180 -15.78 -10.25 -10.23
N ASP A 181 -15.20 -9.78 -11.32
CA ASP A 181 -14.25 -10.52 -12.18
C ASP A 181 -12.80 -10.47 -11.66
N SER A 182 -12.57 -9.89 -10.46
CA SER A 182 -11.25 -9.67 -9.86
C SER A 182 -10.40 -8.57 -10.53
N THR A 183 -10.95 -7.80 -11.45
CA THR A 183 -10.29 -6.59 -11.96
C THR A 183 -10.15 -5.57 -10.83
N VAL A 184 -8.96 -4.99 -10.70
CA VAL A 184 -8.66 -3.97 -9.69
C VAL A 184 -8.41 -2.63 -10.38
N VAL A 185 -9.14 -1.60 -9.95
CA VAL A 185 -8.96 -0.23 -10.43
C VAL A 185 -8.52 0.65 -9.28
N TYR A 186 -7.57 1.55 -9.53
CA TYR A 186 -6.98 2.40 -8.52
C TYR A 186 -7.31 3.87 -8.78
N TYR A 187 -7.80 4.57 -7.74
CA TYR A 187 -8.09 6.00 -7.76
C TYR A 187 -7.36 6.69 -6.61
N ILE A 188 -6.77 7.86 -6.88
CA ILE A 188 -6.21 8.71 -5.83
C ILE A 188 -7.32 9.59 -5.28
N VAL A 189 -7.61 9.45 -3.98
CA VAL A 189 -8.60 10.26 -3.27
C VAL A 189 -7.87 11.12 -2.24
N HIS A 190 -8.13 12.42 -2.27
CA HIS A 190 -7.55 13.40 -1.37
C HIS A 190 -8.56 13.83 -0.31
N ASP A 191 -8.05 14.12 0.89
CA ASP A 191 -8.82 14.75 1.96
C ASP A 191 -8.88 16.26 1.71
N GLY A 192 -9.97 16.73 1.13
CA GLY A 192 -10.18 18.12 0.78
C GLY A 192 -9.90 18.48 -0.68
N VAL A 193 -9.70 19.77 -0.94
CA VAL A 193 -9.54 20.33 -2.28
C VAL A 193 -8.07 20.31 -2.69
N VAL A 194 -7.79 19.80 -3.85
CA VAL A 194 -6.46 19.81 -4.47
C VAL A 194 -6.42 20.75 -5.65
N LYS A 195 -5.28 21.39 -5.85
CA LYS A 195 -5.05 22.22 -7.05
C LYS A 195 -5.14 21.34 -8.29
N PRO A 196 -6.02 21.66 -9.26
CA PRO A 196 -6.11 20.87 -10.47
C PRO A 196 -4.83 21.00 -11.30
N ARG A 197 -4.50 19.94 -12.03
CA ARG A 197 -3.37 19.97 -12.97
C ARG A 197 -3.66 20.98 -14.05
N GLN A 198 -2.76 21.92 -14.24
CA GLN A 198 -2.81 22.88 -15.34
C GLN A 198 -1.99 22.28 -16.50
N ASN A 199 -2.66 22.07 -17.62
CA ASN A 199 -2.01 21.63 -18.86
C ASN A 199 -1.43 22.84 -19.60
#